data_d2743d6f8a7fa7a25f8c750d7a0e3f93
#
_entry.id   d2743d6f8a7fa7a25f8c750d7a0e3f93
#
_cell.length_a   1.000
_cell.length_b   1.000
_cell.length_c   1.000
_cell.angle_alpha   90.00
_cell.angle_beta   90.00
_cell.angle_gamma   90.00
#
_symmetry.space_group_name_H-M   'P 1'
#
loop_
_entity.id
_entity.type
_entity.pdbx_description
1 polymer ?
#
loop_
_entity_poly.entity_id
_entity_poly.type
_entity_poly.pdbx_seq_one_letter_code
_entity_poly.pdbx_strand_id
1 'polypeptide(L)'
;MEKCANTIADWLINCEVVKETDKELYSYAVYSILLSLSPLLLAIGFGIGMGCVGRSVMIIMPFVIIRKFSGGYHTKHAWSCLIWSCLLLVLCMVLSFHIKCGWVLALITVGAAVSLICFSPIDNENRVLSQEECGCYKMITAVLVIIFMLVDALLFVCQLHIYSICISIGIMLSAGLQLPYIFKELRKMLTN
;
A
#
# COMPACT_ATOMS: atom_id res chain seq x y z
N MET A 1 7.48 16.63 7.19
CA MET A 1 8.09 15.29 7.22
C MET A 1 9.60 15.33 7.06
N GLU A 2 10.15 15.99 6.05
CA GLU A 2 11.62 16.11 5.90
C GLU A 2 12.31 16.72 7.11
N LYS A 3 11.76 17.81 7.69
CA LYS A 3 12.33 18.40 8.92
C LYS A 3 12.35 17.41 10.09
N CYS A 4 11.29 16.61 10.27
CA CYS A 4 11.27 15.59 11.31
C CYS A 4 12.28 14.47 11.04
N ALA A 5 12.43 14.04 9.78
CA ALA A 5 13.42 13.03 9.40
C ALA A 5 14.86 13.51 9.67
N ASN A 6 15.16 14.75 9.29
CA ASN A 6 16.46 15.36 9.56
C ASN A 6 16.72 15.50 11.08
N THR A 7 15.73 15.95 11.86
CA THR A 7 15.86 16.05 13.32
C THR A 7 16.14 14.68 13.96
N ILE A 8 15.50 13.62 13.50
CA ILE A 8 15.72 12.26 13.98
C ILE A 8 17.13 11.77 13.57
N ALA A 9 17.55 12.05 12.32
CA ALA A 9 18.89 11.70 11.86
C ALA A 9 19.97 12.45 12.68
N ASP A 10 19.78 13.74 12.95
CA ASP A 10 20.67 14.53 13.80
C ASP A 10 20.73 14.00 15.24
N TRP A 11 19.60 13.58 15.78
CA TRP A 11 19.54 12.95 17.10
C TRP A 11 20.32 11.63 17.13
N LEU A 12 20.21 10.77 16.09
CA LEU A 12 20.96 9.52 15.98
C LEU A 12 22.47 9.76 15.88
N ILE A 13 22.91 10.83 15.21
CA ILE A 13 24.31 11.23 15.13
C ILE A 13 24.81 11.70 16.51
N ASN A 14 24.02 12.55 17.18
CA ASN A 14 24.36 13.02 18.52
C ASN A 14 24.44 11.89 19.57
N CYS A 15 23.74 10.78 19.34
CA CYS A 15 23.86 9.57 20.15
C CYS A 15 25.00 8.65 19.71
N GLU A 16 25.84 9.07 18.77
CA GLU A 16 26.99 8.29 18.22
C GLU A 16 26.63 6.94 17.61
N VAL A 17 25.32 6.73 17.29
CA VAL A 17 24.81 5.51 16.65
C VAL A 17 25.11 5.50 15.15
N VAL A 18 25.19 6.70 14.55
CA VAL A 18 25.35 6.89 13.11
C VAL A 18 26.48 7.89 12.86
N LYS A 19 27.30 7.62 11.84
CA LYS A 19 28.36 8.54 11.41
C LYS A 19 27.76 9.72 10.63
N GLU A 20 28.36 10.88 10.74
CA GLU A 20 27.91 12.09 10.05
C GLU A 20 27.92 11.93 8.51
N THR A 21 28.84 11.08 7.99
CA THR A 21 28.90 10.71 6.57
C THR A 21 27.64 10.01 6.06
N ASP A 22 26.88 9.35 6.92
CA ASP A 22 25.73 8.54 6.57
C ASP A 22 24.39 9.26 6.84
N LYS A 23 24.46 10.54 7.26
CA LYS A 23 23.30 11.38 7.61
C LYS A 23 22.21 11.38 6.55
N GLU A 24 22.57 11.58 5.28
CA GLU A 24 21.61 11.64 4.19
C GLU A 24 20.87 10.31 4.00
N LEU A 25 21.59 9.18 4.12
CA LEU A 25 21.02 7.84 4.01
C LEU A 25 20.00 7.58 5.12
N TYR A 26 20.37 7.91 6.37
CA TYR A 26 19.48 7.72 7.52
C TYR A 26 18.28 8.68 7.49
N SER A 27 18.49 9.94 7.09
CA SER A 27 17.40 10.89 6.90
C SER A 27 16.39 10.39 5.86
N TYR A 28 16.88 9.86 4.73
CA TYR A 28 16.03 9.25 3.71
C TYR A 28 15.30 7.99 4.23
N ALA A 29 15.98 7.13 4.98
CA ALA A 29 15.38 5.94 5.58
C ALA A 29 14.26 6.31 6.57
N VAL A 30 14.50 7.25 7.47
CA VAL A 30 13.50 7.76 8.42
C VAL A 30 12.33 8.40 7.68
N TYR A 31 12.58 9.22 6.66
CA TYR A 31 11.55 9.81 5.83
C TYR A 31 10.65 8.74 5.16
N SER A 32 11.27 7.69 4.61
CA SER A 32 10.54 6.56 4.00
C SER A 32 9.67 5.81 5.01
N ILE A 33 10.17 5.62 6.23
CA ILE A 33 9.41 4.99 7.32
C ILE A 33 8.21 5.86 7.71
N LEU A 34 8.43 7.17 7.92
CA LEU A 34 7.36 8.12 8.26
C LEU A 34 6.29 8.19 7.16
N LEU A 35 6.71 8.17 5.89
CA LEU A 35 5.81 8.17 4.76
C LEU A 35 4.98 6.89 4.69
N SER A 36 5.59 5.74 5.02
CA SER A 36 4.89 4.43 5.03
C SER A 36 3.95 4.28 6.22
N LEU A 37 4.26 4.89 7.37
CA LEU A 37 3.43 4.87 8.58
C LEU A 37 2.25 5.85 8.50
N SER A 38 2.37 6.92 7.72
CA SER A 38 1.34 7.97 7.67
C SER A 38 -0.04 7.46 7.24
N PRO A 39 -0.22 6.57 6.24
CA PRO A 39 -1.53 6.02 5.91
C PRO A 39 -2.12 5.17 7.03
N LEU A 40 -1.28 4.46 7.78
CA LEU A 40 -1.73 3.65 8.92
C LEU A 40 -2.25 4.53 10.07
N LEU A 41 -1.52 5.59 10.41
CA LEU A 41 -1.95 6.54 11.44
C LEU A 41 -3.24 7.26 11.05
N LEU A 42 -3.37 7.64 9.78
CA LEU A 42 -4.60 8.22 9.24
C LEU A 42 -5.77 7.23 9.32
N ALA A 43 -5.54 5.96 8.95
CA ALA A 43 -6.56 4.93 9.02
C ALA A 43 -7.07 4.73 10.46
N ILE A 44 -6.16 4.69 11.44
CA ILE A 44 -6.53 4.60 12.86
C ILE A 44 -7.31 5.84 13.28
N GLY A 45 -6.85 7.05 12.94
CA GLY A 45 -7.51 8.30 13.28
C GLY A 45 -8.94 8.39 12.70
N PHE A 46 -9.14 8.06 11.44
CA PHE A 46 -10.47 7.99 10.83
C PHE A 46 -11.32 6.87 11.45
N GLY A 47 -10.71 5.72 11.72
CA GLY A 47 -11.39 4.61 12.38
C GLY A 47 -11.92 4.98 13.77
N ILE A 48 -11.16 5.75 14.55
CA ILE A 48 -11.59 6.28 15.84
C ILE A 48 -12.75 7.27 15.66
N GLY A 49 -12.61 8.23 14.74
CA GLY A 49 -13.64 9.23 14.46
C GLY A 49 -14.97 8.64 13.99
N MET A 50 -14.95 7.51 13.28
CA MET A 50 -16.14 6.80 12.79
C MET A 50 -16.59 5.65 13.70
N GLY A 51 -15.92 5.39 14.82
CA GLY A 51 -16.23 4.29 15.73
C GLY A 51 -15.99 2.88 15.12
N CYS A 52 -15.12 2.74 14.11
CA CYS A 52 -14.92 1.50 13.37
C CYS A 52 -13.42 1.20 13.07
N VAL A 53 -12.57 1.32 14.09
CA VAL A 53 -11.11 1.11 13.98
C VAL A 53 -10.76 -0.24 13.37
N GLY A 54 -11.48 -1.32 13.75
CA GLY A 54 -11.23 -2.66 13.21
C GLY A 54 -11.38 -2.73 11.69
N ARG A 55 -12.41 -2.09 11.11
CA ARG A 55 -12.60 -2.02 9.65
C ARG A 55 -11.47 -1.25 8.98
N SER A 56 -11.12 -0.10 9.53
CA SER A 56 -10.08 0.77 9.02
C SER A 56 -8.72 0.06 8.97
N VAL A 57 -8.35 -0.64 10.05
CA VAL A 57 -7.11 -1.42 10.10
C VAL A 57 -7.13 -2.58 9.09
N MET A 58 -8.26 -3.29 8.96
CA MET A 58 -8.39 -4.40 8.01
C MET A 58 -8.34 -3.97 6.54
N ILE A 59 -8.74 -2.73 6.21
CA ILE A 59 -8.60 -2.17 4.86
C ILE A 59 -7.15 -1.78 4.58
N ILE A 60 -6.50 -1.11 5.55
CA ILE A 60 -5.18 -0.52 5.31
C ILE A 60 -4.05 -1.55 5.37
N MET A 61 -4.19 -2.62 6.15
CA MET A 61 -3.16 -3.65 6.32
C MET A 61 -2.74 -4.30 4.99
N PRO A 62 -3.64 -4.92 4.20
CA PRO A 62 -3.26 -5.49 2.92
C PRO A 62 -2.72 -4.43 1.97
N PHE A 63 -3.30 -3.22 1.96
CA PHE A 63 -2.84 -2.12 1.13
C PHE A 63 -1.39 -1.73 1.41
N VAL A 64 -1.02 -1.44 2.67
CA VAL A 64 0.33 -0.99 3.02
C VAL A 64 1.36 -2.10 2.79
N ILE A 65 1.02 -3.33 3.17
CA ILE A 65 1.94 -4.47 3.07
C ILE A 65 2.20 -4.83 1.61
N ILE A 66 1.15 -4.98 0.80
CA ILE A 66 1.29 -5.32 -0.63
C ILE A 66 2.03 -4.21 -1.35
N ARG A 67 1.64 -2.94 -1.13
CA ARG A 67 2.21 -1.78 -1.81
C ARG A 67 3.71 -1.61 -1.58
N LYS A 68 4.22 -2.02 -0.42
CA LYS A 68 5.66 -1.96 -0.10
C LYS A 68 6.50 -2.75 -1.09
N PHE A 69 5.98 -3.85 -1.61
CA PHE A 69 6.68 -4.76 -2.51
C PHE A 69 6.18 -4.70 -3.96
N SER A 70 4.90 -4.41 -4.16
CA SER A 70 4.32 -4.30 -5.51
C SER A 70 4.72 -3.02 -6.23
N GLY A 71 5.23 -2.02 -5.51
CA GLY A 71 5.48 -0.70 -6.07
C GLY A 71 4.17 0.07 -6.34
N GLY A 72 4.23 1.08 -7.18
CA GLY A 72 3.08 1.84 -7.59
C GLY A 72 3.38 3.33 -7.75
N TYR A 73 2.40 4.07 -8.23
CA TYR A 73 2.53 5.49 -8.49
C TYR A 73 2.79 6.27 -7.21
N HIS A 74 3.94 6.96 -7.15
CA HIS A 74 4.24 7.95 -6.12
C HIS A 74 4.17 9.35 -6.72
N THR A 75 3.40 10.22 -6.11
CA THR A 75 3.38 11.64 -6.47
C THR A 75 4.69 12.30 -6.08
N LYS A 76 5.16 13.26 -6.91
CA LYS A 76 6.41 14.00 -6.67
C LYS A 76 6.41 14.79 -5.36
N HIS A 77 5.22 15.10 -4.81
CA HIS A 77 5.08 15.86 -3.57
C HIS A 77 4.41 15.01 -2.48
N ALA A 78 5.04 14.93 -1.31
CA ALA A 78 4.54 14.20 -0.14
C ALA A 78 3.13 14.67 0.31
N TRP A 79 2.83 15.96 0.22
CA TRP A 79 1.51 16.51 0.56
C TRP A 79 0.40 16.01 -0.37
N SER A 80 0.66 15.93 -1.67
CA SER A 80 -0.31 15.38 -2.62
C SER A 80 -0.58 13.90 -2.33
N CYS A 81 0.46 13.14 -2.02
CA CYS A 81 0.32 11.73 -1.64
C CYS A 81 -0.55 11.58 -0.38
N LEU A 82 -0.34 12.43 0.63
CA LEU A 82 -1.10 12.39 1.87
C LEU A 82 -2.59 12.71 1.64
N ILE A 83 -2.89 13.78 0.87
CA ILE A 83 -4.27 14.18 0.55
C ILE A 83 -4.99 13.06 -0.21
N TRP A 84 -4.36 12.49 -1.24
CA TRP A 84 -4.93 11.40 -2.01
C TRP A 84 -5.14 10.14 -1.15
N SER A 85 -4.19 9.83 -0.25
CA SER A 85 -4.33 8.70 0.69
C SER A 85 -5.50 8.91 1.65
N CYS A 86 -5.67 10.12 2.19
CA CYS A 86 -6.83 10.46 3.03
C CYS A 86 -8.14 10.26 2.28
N LEU A 87 -8.25 10.80 1.08
CA LEU A 87 -9.46 10.74 0.26
C LEU A 87 -9.82 9.30 -0.12
N LEU A 88 -8.83 8.52 -0.55
CA LEU A 88 -9.01 7.10 -0.87
C LEU A 88 -9.40 6.28 0.35
N LEU A 89 -8.82 6.56 1.52
CA LEU A 89 -9.14 5.88 2.76
C LEU A 89 -10.59 6.14 3.18
N VAL A 90 -11.01 7.41 3.17
CA VAL A 90 -12.41 7.77 3.46
C VAL A 90 -13.35 7.10 2.48
N LEU A 91 -13.03 7.11 1.18
CA LEU A 91 -13.82 6.44 0.15
C LEU A 91 -13.94 4.93 0.42
N CYS A 92 -12.83 4.25 0.71
CA CYS A 92 -12.81 2.82 1.05
C CYS A 92 -13.62 2.50 2.30
N MET A 93 -13.53 3.37 3.32
CA MET A 93 -14.33 3.23 4.53
C MET A 93 -15.83 3.33 4.22
N VAL A 94 -16.25 4.35 3.48
CA VAL A 94 -17.66 4.52 3.06
C VAL A 94 -18.11 3.32 2.23
N LEU A 95 -17.31 2.87 1.27
CA LEU A 95 -17.60 1.69 0.46
C LEU A 95 -17.79 0.44 1.32
N SER A 96 -17.01 0.25 2.38
CA SER A 96 -17.13 -0.91 3.28
C SER A 96 -18.49 -1.01 4.00
N PHE A 97 -19.25 0.09 4.10
CA PHE A 97 -20.59 0.09 4.66
C PHE A 97 -21.69 -0.24 3.64
N HIS A 98 -21.42 0.02 2.34
CA HIS A 98 -22.42 -0.14 1.27
C HIS A 98 -22.23 -1.42 0.47
N ILE A 99 -21.01 -1.94 0.38
CA ILE A 99 -20.73 -3.17 -0.36
C ILE A 99 -21.24 -4.38 0.43
N LYS A 100 -21.98 -5.24 -0.26
CA LYS A 100 -22.42 -6.54 0.28
C LYS A 100 -21.42 -7.63 -0.11
N CYS A 101 -21.17 -8.54 0.81
CA CYS A 101 -20.37 -9.74 0.53
C CYS A 101 -21.13 -10.63 -0.47
N GLY A 102 -20.48 -11.01 -1.56
CA GLY A 102 -21.12 -11.83 -2.60
C GLY A 102 -20.16 -12.16 -3.74
N TRP A 103 -20.65 -12.99 -4.68
CA TRP A 103 -19.83 -13.50 -5.81
C TRP A 103 -19.22 -12.40 -6.67
N VAL A 104 -19.89 -11.26 -6.83
CA VAL A 104 -19.36 -10.12 -7.60
C VAL A 104 -18.13 -9.56 -6.94
N LEU A 105 -18.16 -9.35 -5.62
CA LEU A 105 -17.00 -8.87 -4.87
C LEU A 105 -15.84 -9.86 -4.98
N ALA A 106 -16.12 -11.16 -4.80
CA ALA A 106 -15.09 -12.20 -4.91
C ALA A 106 -14.44 -12.22 -6.29
N LEU A 107 -15.20 -12.14 -7.37
CA LEU A 107 -14.68 -12.10 -8.75
C LEU A 107 -13.79 -10.87 -8.97
N ILE A 108 -14.22 -9.70 -8.53
CA ILE A 108 -13.42 -8.46 -8.66
C ILE A 108 -12.13 -8.56 -7.84
N THR A 109 -12.20 -9.12 -6.63
CA THR A 109 -11.03 -9.30 -5.76
C THR A 109 -10.03 -10.30 -6.37
N VAL A 110 -10.50 -11.41 -6.94
CA VAL A 110 -9.65 -12.36 -7.68
C VAL A 110 -9.01 -11.68 -8.90
N GLY A 111 -9.76 -10.91 -9.67
CA GLY A 111 -9.22 -10.13 -10.79
C GLY A 111 -8.14 -9.14 -10.35
N ALA A 112 -8.36 -8.43 -9.22
CA ALA A 112 -7.38 -7.53 -8.62
C ALA A 112 -6.13 -8.28 -8.16
N ALA A 113 -6.29 -9.45 -7.52
CA ALA A 113 -5.18 -10.29 -7.08
C ALA A 113 -4.33 -10.79 -8.25
N VAL A 114 -4.97 -11.26 -9.32
CA VAL A 114 -4.29 -11.68 -10.56
C VAL A 114 -3.53 -10.50 -11.17
N SER A 115 -4.14 -9.32 -11.26
CA SER A 115 -3.50 -8.11 -11.75
C SER A 115 -2.24 -7.77 -10.94
N LEU A 116 -2.32 -7.81 -9.60
CA LEU A 116 -1.19 -7.58 -8.71
C LEU A 116 -0.04 -8.58 -8.96
N ILE A 117 -0.33 -9.86 -9.11
CA ILE A 117 0.69 -10.89 -9.34
C ILE A 117 1.34 -10.74 -10.72
N CYS A 118 0.55 -10.41 -11.75
CA CYS A 118 1.05 -10.31 -13.12
C CYS A 118 1.90 -9.07 -13.36
N PHE A 119 1.48 -7.92 -12.81
CA PHE A 119 2.08 -6.62 -13.11
C PHE A 119 3.03 -6.08 -12.03
N SER A 120 3.22 -6.79 -10.92
CA SER A 120 4.21 -6.42 -9.90
C SER A 120 5.58 -7.03 -10.22
N PRO A 121 6.68 -6.38 -9.77
CA PRO A 121 6.75 -5.03 -9.21
C PRO A 121 6.71 -3.96 -10.29
N ILE A 122 6.18 -2.78 -9.94
CA ILE A 122 6.24 -1.61 -10.81
C ILE A 122 7.49 -0.81 -10.47
N ASP A 123 8.38 -0.64 -11.44
CA ASP A 123 9.57 0.20 -11.31
C ASP A 123 9.19 1.67 -11.10
N ASN A 124 9.90 2.31 -10.19
CA ASN A 124 9.73 3.72 -9.92
C ASN A 124 10.88 4.50 -10.57
N GLU A 125 10.59 5.68 -11.14
CA GLU A 125 11.61 6.56 -11.77
C GLU A 125 12.77 6.90 -10.80
N ASN A 126 12.55 6.79 -9.49
CA ASN A 126 13.53 7.09 -8.45
C ASN A 126 14.35 5.86 -7.99
N ARG A 127 13.98 4.64 -8.38
CA ARG A 127 14.71 3.42 -8.02
C ARG A 127 14.50 2.39 -9.12
N VAL A 128 15.55 2.19 -9.90
CA VAL A 128 15.62 1.11 -10.87
C VAL A 128 16.01 -0.17 -10.11
N LEU A 129 15.14 -1.17 -10.15
CA LEU A 129 15.39 -2.47 -9.52
C LEU A 129 16.33 -3.31 -10.40
N SER A 130 17.27 -4.04 -9.79
CA SER A 130 18.02 -5.06 -10.49
C SER A 130 17.11 -6.22 -10.90
N GLN A 131 17.51 -7.04 -11.88
CA GLN A 131 16.69 -8.18 -12.31
C GLN A 131 16.45 -9.19 -11.18
N GLU A 132 17.43 -9.38 -10.30
CA GLU A 132 17.32 -10.27 -9.13
C GLU A 132 16.34 -9.71 -8.09
N GLU A 133 16.42 -8.41 -7.80
CA GLU A 133 15.48 -7.73 -6.90
C GLU A 133 14.06 -7.77 -7.45
N CYS A 134 13.87 -7.56 -8.76
CA CYS A 134 12.57 -7.62 -9.41
C CYS A 134 11.93 -9.01 -9.23
N GLY A 135 12.69 -10.09 -9.44
CA GLY A 135 12.22 -11.46 -9.22
C GLY A 135 11.83 -11.71 -7.76
N CYS A 136 12.64 -11.25 -6.81
CA CYS A 136 12.38 -11.39 -5.39
C CYS A 136 11.09 -10.62 -4.97
N TYR A 137 10.93 -9.36 -5.37
CA TYR A 137 9.75 -8.56 -5.05
C TYR A 137 8.48 -9.12 -5.70
N LYS A 138 8.56 -9.66 -6.92
CA LYS A 138 7.44 -10.34 -7.57
C LYS A 138 6.98 -11.56 -6.76
N MET A 139 7.92 -12.38 -6.32
CA MET A 139 7.61 -13.56 -5.51
C MET A 139 7.00 -13.17 -4.15
N ILE A 140 7.57 -12.17 -3.47
CA ILE A 140 7.05 -11.66 -2.19
C ILE A 140 5.62 -11.13 -2.38
N THR A 141 5.38 -10.33 -3.42
CA THR A 141 4.05 -9.79 -3.71
C THR A 141 3.04 -10.92 -3.97
N ALA A 142 3.42 -11.92 -4.77
CA ALA A 142 2.54 -13.07 -5.03
C ALA A 142 2.18 -13.82 -3.75
N VAL A 143 3.17 -14.12 -2.89
CA VAL A 143 2.96 -14.79 -1.60
C VAL A 143 2.05 -13.96 -0.69
N LEU A 144 2.27 -12.65 -0.58
CA LEU A 144 1.45 -11.76 0.23
C LEU A 144 0.00 -11.70 -0.26
N VAL A 145 -0.20 -11.57 -1.57
CA VAL A 145 -1.55 -11.57 -2.17
C VAL A 145 -2.26 -12.89 -1.89
N ILE A 146 -1.57 -14.04 -2.04
CA ILE A 146 -2.14 -15.36 -1.74
C ILE A 146 -2.51 -15.46 -0.26
N ILE A 147 -1.66 -15.01 0.65
CA ILE A 147 -1.95 -15.01 2.10
C ILE A 147 -3.20 -14.18 2.38
N PHE A 148 -3.31 -12.97 1.85
CA PHE A 148 -4.49 -12.13 2.07
C PHE A 148 -5.76 -12.72 1.45
N MET A 149 -5.67 -13.36 0.29
CA MET A 149 -6.80 -14.08 -0.31
C MET A 149 -7.26 -15.27 0.56
N LEU A 150 -6.32 -16.01 1.16
CA LEU A 150 -6.63 -17.10 2.10
C LEU A 150 -7.28 -16.56 3.38
N VAL A 151 -6.78 -15.47 3.92
CA VAL A 151 -7.39 -14.79 5.09
C VAL A 151 -8.79 -14.29 4.76
N ASP A 152 -9.00 -13.69 3.59
CA ASP A 152 -10.31 -13.25 3.12
C ASP A 152 -11.31 -14.41 3.02
N ALA A 153 -10.89 -15.53 2.39
CA ALA A 153 -11.69 -16.75 2.31
C ALA A 153 -12.01 -17.34 3.68
N LEU A 154 -11.03 -17.37 4.60
CA LEU A 154 -11.23 -17.83 5.98
C LEU A 154 -12.25 -16.97 6.73
N LEU A 155 -12.14 -15.63 6.63
CA LEU A 155 -13.08 -14.71 7.24
C LEU A 155 -14.50 -14.89 6.67
N PHE A 156 -14.60 -15.15 5.37
CA PHE A 156 -15.89 -15.44 4.74
C PHE A 156 -16.52 -16.72 5.29
N VAL A 157 -15.76 -17.80 5.41
CA VAL A 157 -16.21 -19.09 5.99
C VAL A 157 -16.60 -18.93 7.46
N CYS A 158 -15.84 -18.13 8.23
CA CYS A 158 -16.13 -17.84 9.63
C CYS A 158 -17.32 -16.87 9.82
N GLN A 159 -18.04 -16.50 8.75
CA GLN A 159 -19.20 -15.57 8.77
C GLN A 159 -18.82 -14.14 9.22
N LEU A 160 -17.53 -13.80 9.19
CA LEU A 160 -17.00 -12.46 9.49
C LEU A 160 -17.01 -11.59 8.22
N HIS A 161 -18.14 -11.54 7.53
CA HIS A 161 -18.29 -10.91 6.21
C HIS A 161 -17.81 -9.46 6.14
N ILE A 162 -17.97 -8.70 7.22
CA ILE A 162 -17.54 -7.30 7.29
C ILE A 162 -16.02 -7.18 7.12
N TYR A 163 -15.26 -8.05 7.77
CA TYR A 163 -13.79 -8.03 7.69
C TYR A 163 -13.29 -8.61 6.36
N SER A 164 -13.98 -9.60 5.81
CA SER A 164 -13.72 -10.10 4.45
C SER A 164 -13.88 -8.97 3.42
N ILE A 165 -14.98 -8.21 3.45
CA ILE A 165 -15.17 -7.02 2.59
C ILE A 165 -14.00 -6.03 2.75
N CYS A 166 -13.53 -5.78 3.97
CA CYS A 166 -12.44 -4.85 4.23
C CYS A 166 -11.12 -5.30 3.60
N ILE A 167 -10.77 -6.58 3.70
CA ILE A 167 -9.56 -7.15 3.06
C ILE A 167 -9.68 -7.08 1.54
N SER A 168 -10.82 -7.49 0.99
CA SER A 168 -11.12 -7.37 -0.44
C SER A 168 -10.90 -5.94 -0.95
N ILE A 169 -11.44 -4.93 -0.25
CA ILE A 169 -11.27 -3.51 -0.60
C ILE A 169 -9.79 -3.12 -0.55
N GLY A 170 -9.02 -3.56 0.44
CA GLY A 170 -7.59 -3.28 0.55
C GLY A 170 -6.78 -3.86 -0.62
N ILE A 171 -7.08 -5.09 -1.05
CA ILE A 171 -6.48 -5.72 -2.23
C ILE A 171 -6.86 -4.94 -3.51
N MET A 172 -8.14 -4.61 -3.68
CA MET A 172 -8.63 -3.83 -4.82
C MET A 172 -8.00 -2.44 -4.88
N LEU A 173 -7.81 -1.78 -3.74
CA LEU A 173 -7.14 -0.49 -3.65
C LEU A 173 -5.68 -0.59 -4.11
N SER A 174 -4.97 -1.65 -3.70
CA SER A 174 -3.59 -1.89 -4.13
C SER A 174 -3.48 -2.09 -5.64
N ALA A 175 -4.37 -2.88 -6.23
CA ALA A 175 -4.44 -3.09 -7.68
C ALA A 175 -4.86 -1.82 -8.42
N GLY A 176 -5.83 -1.07 -7.89
CA GLY A 176 -6.32 0.17 -8.49
C GLY A 176 -5.23 1.22 -8.66
N LEU A 177 -4.30 1.31 -7.71
CA LEU A 177 -3.17 2.25 -7.80
C LEU A 177 -2.06 1.80 -8.78
N GLN A 178 -2.09 0.56 -9.27
CA GLN A 178 -1.22 0.11 -10.37
C GLN A 178 -1.80 0.43 -11.76
N LEU A 179 -3.12 0.59 -11.86
CA LEU A 179 -3.79 0.82 -13.16
C LEU A 179 -3.22 2.00 -13.96
N PRO A 180 -2.93 3.19 -13.39
CA PRO A 180 -2.39 4.29 -14.17
C PRO A 180 -1.06 3.95 -14.86
N TYR A 181 -0.22 3.15 -14.20
CA TYR A 181 1.05 2.70 -14.77
C TYR A 181 0.83 1.68 -15.89
N ILE A 182 -0.05 0.70 -15.65
CA ILE A 182 -0.39 -0.33 -16.64
C ILE A 182 -0.94 0.31 -17.91
N PHE A 183 -1.84 1.28 -17.79
CA PHE A 183 -2.37 2.04 -18.93
C PHE A 183 -1.30 2.84 -19.67
N LYS A 184 -0.36 3.45 -18.95
CA LYS A 184 0.77 4.18 -19.55
C LYS A 184 1.66 3.24 -20.36
N GLU A 185 1.94 2.05 -19.85
CA GLU A 185 2.80 1.06 -20.52
C GLU A 185 2.10 0.44 -21.74
N LEU A 186 0.83 0.06 -21.60
CA LEU A 186 0.02 -0.43 -22.73
C LEU A 186 -0.07 0.60 -23.85
N ARG A 187 -0.26 1.88 -23.51
CA ARG A 187 -0.29 2.96 -24.50
C ARG A 187 1.02 3.08 -25.26
N LYS A 188 2.16 2.94 -24.58
CA LYS A 188 3.48 2.93 -25.24
C LYS A 188 3.65 1.77 -26.22
N MET A 189 3.16 0.57 -25.84
CA MET A 189 3.22 -0.61 -26.73
C MET A 189 2.34 -0.46 -27.97
N LEU A 190 1.21 0.25 -27.86
CA LEU A 190 0.29 0.47 -28.99
C LEU A 190 0.74 1.61 -29.93
N THR A 191 1.67 2.46 -29.50
CA THR A 191 2.16 3.61 -30.27
C THR A 191 3.53 3.37 -30.92
N ASN A 192 4.19 2.22 -30.64
CA ASN A 192 5.37 1.72 -31.34
C ASN A 192 4.97 0.64 -32.35
#